data_9f2ae00709b19427d1201845e2e70ac3
#
_entry.id   9f2ae00709b19427d1201845e2e70ac3
#
_cell.length_a   1.000
_cell.length_b   1.000
_cell.length_c   1.000
_cell.angle_alpha   90.00
_cell.angle_beta   90.00
_cell.angle_gamma   90.00
#
_symmetry.space_group_name_H-M   'P 1'
#
loop_
_entity.id
_entity.type
_entity.pdbx_description
1 polymer ?
#
loop_
_entity_poly.entity_id
_entity_poly.type
_entity_poly.pdbx_seq_one_letter_code
_entity_poly.pdbx_strand_id
1 'polypeptide(L)'
;MNTTHVQTKNLKVVAQTREDVSAYVEQMPPHERAEVSPAWLALLDGSSSIDPWIHGFVLVHRATDSVIGKCGFKGPPGDDGAVEIAYGVAPEYQGKGYATEAAVALVSYAFSHGQVRVVRAHTLPEPNASTRVLTKCGFRRVGEVIDLEDGLVWRWERNNEAA
;
A
#
# COMPACT_ATOMS: atom_id res chain seq x y z
N MET A 1 9.97 -16.08 -15.17
CA MET A 1 9.44 -16.00 -14.34
C MET A 1 8.79 -14.90 -14.02
N ASN A 2 8.01 -14.88 -13.41
CA ASN A 2 7.05 -13.94 -13.31
C ASN A 2 7.35 -12.90 -12.34
N THR A 3 7.91 -11.83 -12.78
CA THR A 3 7.86 -10.64 -12.00
C THR A 3 6.42 -10.20 -12.00
N THR A 4 5.76 -10.27 -10.88
CA THR A 4 4.40 -9.81 -10.77
C THR A 4 4.39 -8.30 -10.89
N HIS A 5 3.79 -7.79 -11.95
CA HIS A 5 3.62 -6.35 -12.07
C HIS A 5 2.31 -6.04 -12.79
N VAL A 6 1.78 -4.86 -12.52
CA VAL A 6 0.58 -4.34 -13.15
C VAL A 6 0.95 -3.02 -13.83
N GLN A 7 0.54 -2.85 -15.08
CA GLN A 7 0.73 -1.58 -15.76
C GLN A 7 -0.54 -0.74 -15.65
N THR A 8 -0.37 0.52 -15.30
CA THR A 8 -1.43 1.51 -15.36
C THR A 8 -1.12 2.47 -16.50
N LYS A 9 -1.90 3.54 -16.63
CA LYS A 9 -1.67 4.50 -17.70
C LYS A 9 -0.24 5.05 -17.71
N ASN A 10 0.29 5.38 -16.54
CA ASN A 10 1.60 6.03 -16.42
C ASN A 10 2.63 5.23 -15.65
N LEU A 11 2.24 4.14 -14.99
CA LEU A 11 3.10 3.44 -14.05
C LEU A 11 3.20 1.95 -14.35
N LYS A 12 4.32 1.36 -13.90
CA LYS A 12 4.42 -0.06 -13.63
C LYS A 12 4.42 -0.22 -12.12
N VAL A 13 3.55 -1.05 -11.60
CA VAL A 13 3.47 -1.37 -10.17
C VAL A 13 4.13 -2.72 -10.01
N VAL A 14 5.36 -2.76 -9.52
CA VAL A 14 6.23 -3.93 -9.57
C VAL A 14 6.42 -4.53 -8.19
N ALA A 15 6.09 -5.82 -8.04
CA ALA A 15 6.22 -6.52 -6.76
C ALA A 15 7.68 -6.59 -6.33
N GLN A 16 7.92 -6.31 -5.05
CA GLN A 16 9.25 -6.43 -4.45
C GLN A 16 9.48 -7.85 -3.95
N THR A 17 10.75 -8.27 -3.89
CA THR A 17 11.12 -9.55 -3.29
C THR A 17 11.40 -9.35 -1.79
N ARG A 18 11.46 -10.47 -1.05
CA ARG A 18 11.88 -10.42 0.36
C ARG A 18 13.25 -9.80 0.49
N GLU A 19 14.17 -10.15 -0.41
CA GLU A 19 15.53 -9.62 -0.40
C GLU A 19 15.56 -8.11 -0.61
N ASP A 20 14.75 -7.60 -1.54
CA ASP A 20 14.67 -6.16 -1.79
C ASP A 20 14.22 -5.40 -0.54
N VAL A 21 13.20 -5.90 0.12
CA VAL A 21 12.63 -5.24 1.31
C VAL A 21 13.57 -5.37 2.50
N SER A 22 14.18 -6.53 2.69
CA SER A 22 15.14 -6.75 3.77
C SER A 22 16.34 -5.81 3.62
N ALA A 23 16.87 -5.66 2.40
CA ALA A 23 17.98 -4.75 2.14
C ALA A 23 17.59 -3.30 2.45
N TYR A 24 16.37 -2.91 2.09
CA TYR A 24 15.89 -1.56 2.36
C TYR A 24 15.81 -1.30 3.88
N VAL A 25 15.28 -2.25 4.64
CA VAL A 25 15.18 -2.13 6.11
C VAL A 25 16.58 -2.05 6.73
N GLU A 26 17.52 -2.88 6.28
CA GLU A 26 18.88 -2.88 6.81
C GLU A 26 19.61 -1.57 6.55
N GLN A 27 19.27 -0.86 5.48
CA GLN A 27 19.89 0.40 5.11
C GLN A 27 19.24 1.60 5.78
N MET A 28 18.15 1.41 6.50
CA MET A 28 17.49 2.51 7.20
C MET A 28 18.38 3.08 8.30
N PRO A 29 18.33 4.40 8.53
CA PRO A 29 18.95 4.98 9.73
C PRO A 29 18.37 4.35 10.98
N PRO A 30 19.17 4.21 12.07
CA PRO A 30 18.70 3.54 13.28
C PRO A 30 17.39 4.07 13.85
N HIS A 31 17.17 5.38 13.81
CA HIS A 31 15.94 5.95 14.35
C HIS A 31 14.69 5.57 13.52
N GLU A 32 14.83 5.43 12.21
CA GLU A 32 13.73 4.99 11.35
C GLU A 32 13.49 3.49 11.52
N ARG A 33 14.57 2.73 11.62
CA ARG A 33 14.48 1.28 11.79
C ARG A 33 13.78 0.93 13.09
N ALA A 34 14.01 1.72 14.14
CA ALA A 34 13.38 1.50 15.45
C ALA A 34 11.86 1.70 15.40
N GLU A 35 11.35 2.44 14.42
CA GLU A 35 9.92 2.68 14.28
C GLU A 35 9.21 1.60 13.46
N VAL A 36 9.94 0.68 12.85
CA VAL A 36 9.34 -0.40 12.07
C VAL A 36 8.67 -1.40 13.02
N SER A 37 7.43 -1.77 12.71
CA SER A 37 6.65 -2.69 13.54
C SER A 37 7.36 -4.04 13.73
N PRO A 38 7.59 -4.50 14.97
CA PRO A 38 8.15 -5.83 15.19
C PRO A 38 7.29 -6.95 14.61
N ALA A 39 5.97 -6.80 14.64
CA ALA A 39 5.06 -7.79 14.07
C ALA A 39 5.27 -7.90 12.55
N TRP A 40 5.45 -6.77 11.87
CA TRP A 40 5.70 -6.77 10.43
C TRP A 40 7.07 -7.37 10.11
N LEU A 41 8.09 -7.08 10.90
CA LEU A 41 9.42 -7.68 10.72
C LEU A 41 9.37 -9.19 10.83
N ALA A 42 8.56 -9.71 11.75
CA ALA A 42 8.38 -11.16 11.90
C ALA A 42 7.71 -11.75 10.65
N LEU A 43 6.72 -11.06 10.09
CA LEU A 43 6.10 -11.49 8.83
C LEU A 43 7.11 -11.49 7.69
N LEU A 44 7.93 -10.46 7.61
CA LEU A 44 8.97 -10.37 6.57
C LEU A 44 9.95 -11.53 6.67
N ASP A 45 10.45 -11.82 7.86
CA ASP A 45 11.42 -12.88 8.07
C ASP A 45 10.88 -14.26 7.71
N GLY A 46 9.59 -14.50 7.95
CA GLY A 46 8.94 -15.76 7.64
C GLY A 46 8.34 -15.86 6.24
N SER A 47 8.49 -14.82 5.43
CA SER A 47 7.81 -14.77 4.13
C SER A 47 8.56 -15.57 3.06
N SER A 48 7.83 -15.90 1.99
CA SER A 48 8.42 -16.48 0.79
C SER A 48 9.22 -15.41 0.03
N SER A 49 9.87 -15.80 -1.07
CA SER A 49 10.69 -14.85 -1.83
C SER A 49 9.86 -13.71 -2.45
N ILE A 50 8.62 -13.97 -2.81
CA ILE A 50 7.69 -12.94 -3.29
C ILE A 50 6.34 -13.13 -2.60
N ASP A 51 5.93 -12.12 -1.85
CA ASP A 51 4.64 -12.11 -1.19
C ASP A 51 4.14 -10.65 -1.17
N PRO A 52 3.30 -10.28 -2.14
CA PRO A 52 2.85 -8.88 -2.26
C PRO A 52 2.11 -8.35 -1.02
N TRP A 53 1.47 -9.22 -0.24
CA TRP A 53 0.81 -8.78 0.98
C TRP A 53 1.79 -8.24 2.01
N ILE A 54 3.04 -8.71 1.98
CA ILE A 54 4.07 -8.34 2.94
C ILE A 54 5.09 -7.39 2.31
N HIS A 55 5.53 -7.70 1.08
CA HIS A 55 6.63 -6.97 0.45
C HIS A 55 6.20 -5.70 -0.27
N GLY A 56 4.94 -5.64 -0.71
CA GLY A 56 4.45 -4.49 -1.46
C GLY A 56 5.08 -4.35 -2.83
N PHE A 57 4.98 -3.13 -3.36
CA PHE A 57 5.37 -2.82 -4.74
C PHE A 57 6.15 -1.52 -4.79
N VAL A 58 7.02 -1.40 -5.79
CA VAL A 58 7.57 -0.10 -6.17
C VAL A 58 6.77 0.45 -7.34
N LEU A 59 6.67 1.77 -7.40
CA LEU A 59 6.00 2.48 -8.48
C LEU A 59 7.08 2.99 -9.43
N VAL A 60 7.05 2.52 -10.68
CA VAL A 60 8.02 2.89 -11.70
C VAL A 60 7.31 3.70 -12.77
N HIS A 61 7.82 4.89 -13.08
CA HIS A 61 7.26 5.73 -14.14
C HIS A 61 7.59 5.12 -15.49
N ARG A 62 6.56 4.83 -16.29
CA ARG A 62 6.75 4.10 -17.55
C ARG A 62 7.61 4.82 -18.56
N ALA A 63 7.49 6.15 -18.62
CA ALA A 63 8.21 6.94 -19.62
C ALA A 63 9.69 7.09 -19.30
N THR A 64 10.07 7.09 -18.01
CA THR A 64 11.45 7.40 -17.61
C THR A 64 12.15 6.23 -16.90
N ASP A 65 11.42 5.15 -16.60
CA ASP A 65 11.89 4.02 -15.79
C ASP A 65 12.37 4.42 -14.39
N SER A 66 11.98 5.59 -13.92
CA SER A 66 12.36 6.06 -12.58
C SER A 66 11.42 5.47 -11.51
N VAL A 67 12.00 5.07 -10.39
CA VAL A 67 11.19 4.70 -9.22
C VAL A 67 10.70 5.99 -8.57
N ILE A 68 9.38 6.16 -8.51
CA ILE A 68 8.77 7.40 -8.02
C ILE A 68 8.01 7.23 -6.71
N GLY A 69 7.92 6.02 -6.21
CA GLY A 69 7.23 5.78 -4.94
C GLY A 69 7.09 4.30 -4.65
N LYS A 70 6.31 4.03 -3.63
CA LYS A 70 6.00 2.67 -3.18
C LYS A 70 4.55 2.57 -2.78
N CYS A 71 4.01 1.37 -2.83
CA CYS A 71 2.68 1.10 -2.32
C CYS A 71 2.59 -0.35 -1.86
N GLY A 72 1.58 -0.68 -1.10
CA GLY A 72 1.43 -2.05 -0.63
C GLY A 72 0.33 -2.20 0.40
N PHE A 73 0.39 -3.34 1.08
CA PHE A 73 -0.57 -3.72 2.11
C PHE A 73 0.14 -3.80 3.45
N LYS A 74 -0.60 -3.58 4.53
CA LYS A 74 -0.04 -3.70 5.89
C LYS A 74 -0.08 -5.14 6.40
N GLY A 75 -0.22 -6.10 5.52
CA GLY A 75 -0.21 -7.53 5.82
C GLY A 75 -1.25 -8.27 5.01
N PRO A 76 -1.31 -9.60 5.14
CA PRO A 76 -2.30 -10.40 4.43
C PRO A 76 -3.72 -10.15 4.96
N PRO A 77 -4.75 -10.59 4.20
CA PRO A 77 -6.13 -10.43 4.66
C PRO A 77 -6.35 -11.06 6.03
N GLY A 78 -7.06 -10.32 6.90
CA GLY A 78 -7.46 -10.85 8.19
C GLY A 78 -8.64 -11.80 8.07
N ASP A 79 -9.06 -12.37 9.20
CA ASP A 79 -10.20 -13.29 9.25
C ASP A 79 -11.51 -12.62 8.79
N ASP A 80 -11.58 -11.31 8.95
CA ASP A 80 -12.74 -10.52 8.52
C ASP A 80 -12.71 -10.17 7.02
N GLY A 81 -11.68 -10.60 6.29
CA GLY A 81 -11.56 -10.31 4.87
C GLY A 81 -11.06 -8.90 4.57
N ALA A 82 -10.51 -8.20 5.54
CA ALA A 82 -10.03 -6.83 5.36
C ALA A 82 -8.53 -6.78 5.10
N VAL A 83 -8.12 -5.91 4.18
CA VAL A 83 -6.72 -5.55 3.99
C VAL A 83 -6.60 -4.03 4.10
N GLU A 84 -5.46 -3.57 4.56
CA GLU A 84 -5.19 -2.13 4.64
C GLU A 84 -4.10 -1.75 3.65
N ILE A 85 -4.33 -0.68 2.89
CA ILE A 85 -3.36 -0.20 1.90
C ILE A 85 -2.60 1.01 2.43
N ALA A 86 -1.39 1.17 1.90
CA ALA A 86 -0.58 2.37 2.08
C ALA A 86 0.13 2.67 0.76
N TYR A 87 0.38 3.94 0.50
CA TYR A 87 1.06 4.37 -0.71
C TYR A 87 1.77 5.69 -0.46
N GLY A 88 2.83 5.93 -1.19
CA GLY A 88 3.55 7.19 -1.13
C GLY A 88 4.24 7.47 -2.45
N VAL A 89 4.23 8.72 -2.86
CA VAL A 89 4.85 9.21 -4.10
C VAL A 89 5.83 10.30 -3.71
N ALA A 90 7.04 10.26 -4.31
CA ALA A 90 8.06 11.27 -4.04
C ALA A 90 7.53 12.68 -4.34
N PRO A 91 7.96 13.69 -3.58
CA PRO A 91 7.38 15.04 -3.68
C PRO A 91 7.36 15.62 -5.09
N GLU A 92 8.41 15.37 -5.88
CA GLU A 92 8.49 15.91 -7.24
C GLU A 92 7.50 15.28 -8.21
N TYR A 93 6.88 14.18 -7.83
CA TYR A 93 5.90 13.46 -8.64
C TYR A 93 4.48 13.58 -8.11
N GLN A 94 4.27 14.33 -7.04
CA GLN A 94 2.94 14.52 -6.46
C GLN A 94 2.10 15.47 -7.30
N GLY A 95 0.79 15.40 -7.13
CA GLY A 95 -0.14 16.28 -7.83
C GLY A 95 -0.40 15.91 -9.28
N LYS A 96 0.01 14.72 -9.70
CA LYS A 96 -0.11 14.27 -11.11
C LYS A 96 -1.02 13.05 -11.28
N GLY A 97 -1.66 12.60 -10.21
CA GLY A 97 -2.58 11.46 -10.27
C GLY A 97 -1.92 10.10 -10.07
N TYR A 98 -0.62 10.04 -9.79
CA TYR A 98 0.07 8.75 -9.65
C TYR A 98 -0.35 7.99 -8.40
N ALA A 99 -0.60 8.68 -7.28
CA ALA A 99 -1.09 8.03 -6.09
C ALA A 99 -2.46 7.40 -6.32
N THR A 100 -3.32 8.05 -7.10
CA THR A 100 -4.63 7.51 -7.48
C THR A 100 -4.45 6.23 -8.32
N GLU A 101 -3.54 6.25 -9.31
CA GLU A 101 -3.25 5.05 -10.10
C GLU A 101 -2.77 3.90 -9.22
N ALA A 102 -1.88 4.19 -8.26
CA ALA A 102 -1.36 3.18 -7.34
C ALA A 102 -2.49 2.59 -6.48
N ALA A 103 -3.33 3.44 -5.91
CA ALA A 103 -4.44 2.99 -5.06
C ALA A 103 -5.42 2.11 -5.86
N VAL A 104 -5.75 2.50 -7.09
CA VAL A 104 -6.61 1.69 -7.95
C VAL A 104 -5.98 0.33 -8.23
N ALA A 105 -4.68 0.29 -8.50
CA ALA A 105 -3.98 -0.97 -8.75
C ALA A 105 -4.00 -1.88 -7.51
N LEU A 106 -3.79 -1.31 -6.31
CA LEU A 106 -3.85 -2.09 -5.07
C LEU A 106 -5.26 -2.65 -4.83
N VAL A 107 -6.29 -1.86 -5.06
CA VAL A 107 -7.68 -2.30 -4.91
C VAL A 107 -7.98 -3.44 -5.88
N SER A 108 -7.58 -3.30 -7.14
CA SER A 108 -7.75 -4.37 -8.13
C SER A 108 -7.03 -5.65 -7.73
N TYR A 109 -5.79 -5.53 -7.29
CA TYR A 109 -5.03 -6.68 -6.83
C TYR A 109 -5.75 -7.37 -5.68
N ALA A 110 -6.16 -6.59 -4.67
CA ALA A 110 -6.82 -7.13 -3.49
C ALA A 110 -8.10 -7.88 -3.86
N PHE A 111 -8.96 -7.26 -4.65
CA PHE A 111 -10.24 -7.86 -5.00
C PHE A 111 -10.13 -9.00 -6.03
N SER A 112 -8.96 -9.20 -6.62
CA SER A 112 -8.73 -10.40 -7.43
C SER A 112 -8.58 -11.66 -6.57
N HIS A 113 -8.45 -11.50 -5.26
CA HIS A 113 -8.37 -12.60 -4.29
C HIS A 113 -9.72 -12.73 -3.59
N GLY A 114 -10.34 -13.89 -3.70
CA GLY A 114 -11.71 -14.10 -3.22
C GLY A 114 -11.93 -13.92 -1.72
N GLN A 115 -10.87 -14.05 -0.92
CA GLN A 115 -10.97 -13.87 0.53
C GLN A 115 -11.04 -12.39 0.94
N VAL A 116 -10.71 -11.45 0.05
CA VAL A 116 -10.75 -10.03 0.37
C VAL A 116 -12.16 -9.50 0.17
N ARG A 117 -12.74 -8.94 1.23
CA ARG A 117 -14.09 -8.38 1.21
C ARG A 117 -14.08 -6.86 1.26
N VAL A 118 -13.09 -6.28 1.91
CA VAL A 118 -12.98 -4.84 2.07
C VAL A 118 -11.53 -4.42 2.02
N VAL A 119 -11.28 -3.30 1.34
CA VAL A 119 -9.98 -2.64 1.35
C VAL A 119 -10.10 -1.41 2.23
N ARG A 120 -9.20 -1.27 3.18
CA ARG A 120 -9.19 -0.22 4.19
C ARG A 120 -7.99 0.68 4.01
N ALA A 121 -8.13 1.95 4.37
CA ALA A 121 -7.02 2.90 4.42
C ALA A 121 -7.23 3.87 5.57
N HIS A 122 -6.14 4.43 6.08
CA HIS A 122 -6.20 5.43 7.13
C HIS A 122 -5.54 6.71 6.66
N THR A 123 -6.09 7.86 7.06
CA THR A 123 -5.50 9.17 6.77
C THR A 123 -5.47 9.98 8.05
N LEU A 124 -4.69 11.07 8.04
CA LEU A 124 -4.82 12.08 9.09
C LEU A 124 -6.26 12.58 9.15
N PRO A 125 -6.74 13.02 10.33
CA PRO A 125 -8.14 13.40 10.50
C PRO A 125 -8.41 14.82 9.99
N GLU A 126 -8.09 15.05 8.73
CA GLU A 126 -8.25 16.34 8.06
C GLU A 126 -8.29 16.15 6.55
N PRO A 127 -8.96 17.04 5.81
CA PRO A 127 -8.90 16.99 4.34
C PRO A 127 -7.47 17.22 3.85
N ASN A 128 -6.99 16.33 2.97
CA ASN A 128 -5.64 16.42 2.42
C ASN A 128 -5.55 15.67 1.09
N ALA A 129 -4.34 15.54 0.56
CA ALA A 129 -4.14 14.83 -0.71
C ALA A 129 -4.62 13.38 -0.65
N SER A 130 -4.32 12.67 0.45
CA SER A 130 -4.74 11.28 0.62
C SER A 130 -6.26 11.13 0.65
N THR A 131 -6.97 12.03 1.34
CA THR A 131 -8.44 11.94 1.37
C THR A 131 -9.03 12.17 -0.01
N ARG A 132 -8.42 13.02 -0.84
CA ARG A 132 -8.85 13.22 -2.23
C ARG A 132 -8.61 11.98 -3.08
N VAL A 133 -7.45 11.33 -2.91
CA VAL A 133 -7.13 10.09 -3.62
C VAL A 133 -8.16 9.02 -3.29
N LEU A 134 -8.43 8.81 -2.00
CA LEU A 134 -9.35 7.75 -1.57
C LEU A 134 -10.77 8.02 -2.07
N THR A 135 -11.22 9.28 -2.03
CA THR A 135 -12.53 9.63 -2.55
C THR A 135 -12.63 9.31 -4.05
N LYS A 136 -11.60 9.65 -4.81
CA LYS A 136 -11.58 9.35 -6.26
C LYS A 136 -11.58 7.85 -6.53
N CYS A 137 -11.01 7.06 -5.63
CA CYS A 137 -10.95 5.61 -5.79
C CYS A 137 -12.20 4.89 -5.28
N GLY A 138 -13.23 5.62 -4.85
CA GLY A 138 -14.48 5.03 -4.41
C GLY A 138 -14.52 4.60 -2.96
N PHE A 139 -13.56 5.02 -2.15
CA PHE A 139 -13.58 4.76 -0.71
C PHE A 139 -14.54 5.72 -0.02
N ARG A 140 -15.11 5.25 1.09
CA ARG A 140 -15.94 6.07 1.97
C ARG A 140 -15.28 6.19 3.33
N ARG A 141 -15.34 7.38 3.91
CA ARG A 141 -14.90 7.55 5.28
C ARG A 141 -15.94 6.93 6.20
N VAL A 142 -15.52 5.95 7.00
CA VAL A 142 -16.42 5.20 7.86
C VAL A 142 -16.35 5.61 9.32
N GLY A 143 -15.35 6.37 9.73
CA GLY A 143 -15.25 6.88 11.08
C GLY A 143 -13.86 7.33 11.47
N GLU A 144 -13.71 7.62 12.76
CA GLU A 144 -12.42 7.94 13.37
C GLU A 144 -12.02 6.77 14.26
N VAL A 145 -10.74 6.44 14.27
CA VAL A 145 -10.21 5.38 15.12
C VAL A 145 -8.88 5.87 15.73
N ILE A 146 -8.50 5.25 16.85
CA ILE A 146 -7.19 5.46 17.43
C ILE A 146 -6.30 4.32 16.95
N ASP A 147 -5.35 4.64 16.09
CA ASP A 147 -4.37 3.67 15.61
C ASP A 147 -3.20 3.61 16.60
N LEU A 148 -2.69 2.40 16.83
CA LEU A 148 -1.61 2.21 17.80
C LEU A 148 -0.32 2.93 17.40
N GLU A 149 -0.09 3.10 16.10
CA GLU A 149 1.12 3.75 15.60
C GLU A 149 0.91 5.24 15.33
N ASP A 150 -0.23 5.60 14.73
CA ASP A 150 -0.45 6.93 14.18
C ASP A 150 -1.37 7.81 15.02
N GLY A 151 -1.96 7.29 16.09
CA GLY A 151 -2.90 8.02 16.92
C GLY A 151 -4.27 8.16 16.26
N LEU A 152 -4.91 9.32 16.41
CA LEU A 152 -6.24 9.54 15.83
C LEU A 152 -6.15 9.65 14.31
N VAL A 153 -6.91 8.83 13.60
CA VAL A 153 -6.94 8.81 12.14
C VAL A 153 -8.38 8.67 11.66
N TRP A 154 -8.62 9.04 10.42
CA TRP A 154 -9.85 8.72 9.72
C TRP A 154 -9.70 7.38 9.04
N ARG A 155 -10.70 6.50 9.18
CA ARG A 155 -10.75 5.20 8.52
C ARG A 155 -11.62 5.28 7.28
N TRP A 156 -11.09 4.74 6.19
CA TRP A 156 -11.76 4.70 4.89
C TRP A 156 -11.89 3.25 4.47
N GLU A 157 -13.00 2.93 3.79
CA GLU A 157 -13.22 1.56 3.31
C GLU A 157 -13.87 1.55 1.94
N ARG A 158 -13.51 0.55 1.17
CA ARG A 158 -14.17 0.24 -0.09
C ARG A 158 -14.50 -1.25 -0.09
N ASN A 159 -15.77 -1.59 -0.29
CA ASN A 159 -16.24 -2.97 -0.32
C ASN A 159 -16.10 -3.55 -1.72
N ASN A 160 -16.00 -4.89 -1.79
CA ASN A 160 -16.02 -5.60 -3.06
C ASN A 160 -17.45 -5.68 -3.55
N GLU A 161 -17.82 -4.79 -4.48
CA GLU A 161 -19.20 -4.71 -4.97
C GLU A 161 -19.50 -5.73 -6.06
N ALA A 162 -18.49 -6.45 -6.54
CA ALA A 162 -18.68 -7.48 -7.54
C ALA A 162 -19.16 -8.81 -6.95
N ALA A 163 -19.21 -8.90 -5.63
CA ALA A 163 -19.62 -10.14 -4.96
C ALA A 163 -21.11 -10.38 -5.06
#